data_231f8e3569cfb4cad610faebd770f3d9
#
_entry.id   231f8e3569cfb4cad610faebd770f3d9
#
_cell.length_a   1.000
_cell.length_b   1.000
_cell.length_c   1.000
_cell.angle_alpha   90.00
_cell.angle_beta   90.00
_cell.angle_gamma   90.00
#
_symmetry.space_group_name_H-M   'P 1'
#
loop_
_entity.id
_entity.type
_entity.pdbx_description
1 polymer ?
#
loop_
_entity_poly.entity_id
_entity_poly.type
_entity_poly.pdbx_seq_one_letter_code
_entity_poly.pdbx_strand_id
1 'polypeptide(L)'
;MATNITEQHIQIIEKIDVPVIIVGQEHSKLYSIYHDDYQAGFEIGMRIGQKGRHQVTLFSVSERDIAVGIKRKKGLIDALKQYGIEPIIYETSFKYEEAMVDVEKYLSDITELDVIVGATDSIALAIHKYCADHKENLSPHTIFGFGGDPMTQVVSPVIETICFNYQEAGEQALKEINQLLNHQSTELKIKIPVIL
;
A
#
# COMPACT_ATOMS: atom_id res chain seq x y z
N MET A 1 -8.31 -1.94 -13.31
CA MET A 1 -7.26 -0.96 -12.95
C MET A 1 -5.91 -1.58 -13.32
N ALA A 2 -5.06 -0.90 -14.07
CA ALA A 2 -3.72 -1.42 -14.36
C ALA A 2 -2.82 -1.10 -13.17
N THR A 3 -2.30 -2.11 -12.49
CA THR A 3 -1.33 -1.97 -11.39
C THR A 3 0.10 -1.76 -11.90
N ASN A 4 0.28 -1.89 -13.21
CA ASN A 4 1.56 -1.67 -13.89
C ASN A 4 1.32 -1.10 -15.30
N ILE A 5 1.89 0.07 -15.57
CA ILE A 5 1.85 0.70 -16.90
C ILE A 5 3.00 0.12 -17.74
N THR A 6 2.65 -0.66 -18.75
CA THR A 6 3.59 -1.29 -19.68
C THR A 6 3.81 -0.42 -20.93
N GLU A 7 4.86 -0.72 -21.72
CA GLU A 7 5.10 -0.06 -23.02
C GLU A 7 3.91 -0.20 -23.98
N GLN A 8 3.16 -1.30 -23.91
CA GLN A 8 1.94 -1.45 -24.70
C GLN A 8 0.85 -0.44 -24.30
N HIS A 9 0.70 -0.18 -23.00
CA HIS A 9 -0.20 0.88 -22.52
C HIS A 9 0.25 2.25 -23.00
N ILE A 10 1.55 2.55 -22.97
CA ILE A 10 2.11 3.80 -23.45
C ILE A 10 1.78 3.99 -24.95
N GLN A 11 2.04 2.98 -25.78
CA GLN A 11 1.75 3.02 -27.21
C GLN A 11 0.26 3.26 -27.55
N ILE A 12 -0.64 2.79 -26.66
CA ILE A 12 -2.07 3.08 -26.81
C ILE A 12 -2.36 4.52 -26.41
N ILE A 13 -1.83 4.96 -25.26
CA ILE A 13 -2.03 6.33 -24.73
C ILE A 13 -1.50 7.37 -25.72
N GLU A 14 -0.34 7.16 -26.34
CA GLU A 14 0.25 8.05 -27.33
C GLU A 14 -0.59 8.21 -28.62
N LYS A 15 -1.51 7.27 -28.87
CA LYS A 15 -2.45 7.33 -30.01
C LYS A 15 -3.79 7.97 -29.68
N ILE A 16 -4.03 8.27 -28.41
CA ILE A 16 -5.27 8.90 -27.95
C ILE A 16 -5.13 10.41 -28.15
N ASP A 17 -6.07 10.99 -28.86
CA ASP A 17 -6.07 12.43 -29.22
C ASP A 17 -6.75 13.31 -28.14
N VAL A 18 -6.65 12.87 -26.87
CA VAL A 18 -7.09 13.63 -25.70
C VAL A 18 -6.08 13.49 -24.56
N PRO A 19 -5.97 14.47 -23.67
CA PRO A 19 -5.08 14.38 -22.52
C PRO A 19 -5.39 13.16 -21.64
N VAL A 20 -4.35 12.48 -21.20
CA VAL A 20 -4.44 11.32 -20.30
C VAL A 20 -3.63 11.58 -19.03
N ILE A 21 -4.22 11.34 -17.88
CA ILE A 21 -3.57 11.40 -16.57
C ILE A 21 -3.64 10.03 -15.92
N ILE A 22 -2.52 9.53 -15.42
CA ILE A 22 -2.44 8.31 -14.62
C ILE A 22 -2.67 8.68 -13.16
N VAL A 23 -3.60 8.01 -12.50
CA VAL A 23 -3.83 8.20 -11.06
C VAL A 23 -3.45 6.93 -10.31
N GLY A 24 -2.68 7.09 -9.23
CA GLY A 24 -2.26 6.02 -8.33
C GLY A 24 -0.86 5.46 -8.59
N GLN A 25 -0.22 5.85 -9.69
CA GLN A 25 1.14 5.41 -10.01
C GLN A 25 1.94 6.53 -10.68
N GLU A 26 3.18 6.71 -10.28
CA GLU A 26 4.13 7.60 -10.96
C GLU A 26 4.61 6.97 -12.27
N HIS A 27 4.68 7.80 -13.33
CA HIS A 27 5.27 7.41 -14.60
C HIS A 27 6.24 8.48 -15.13
N SER A 28 7.34 8.06 -15.76
CA SER A 28 8.41 8.97 -16.20
C SER A 28 8.00 9.90 -17.34
N LYS A 29 7.08 9.47 -18.22
CA LYS A 29 6.71 10.17 -19.47
C LYS A 29 5.27 10.68 -19.50
N LEU A 30 4.42 10.27 -18.54
CA LEU A 30 2.99 10.58 -18.53
C LEU A 30 2.63 11.45 -17.34
N TYR A 31 1.62 12.30 -17.51
CA TYR A 31 1.02 13.03 -16.39
C TYR A 31 0.53 12.04 -15.34
N SER A 32 0.99 12.24 -14.10
CA SER A 32 0.79 11.27 -13.04
C SER A 32 0.43 11.96 -11.75
N ILE A 33 -0.60 11.45 -11.08
CA ILE A 33 -0.98 11.84 -9.72
C ILE A 33 -0.89 10.58 -8.87
N TYR A 34 -0.06 10.59 -7.83
CA TYR A 34 0.23 9.40 -7.05
C TYR A 34 0.47 9.74 -5.57
N HIS A 35 0.23 8.80 -4.69
CA HIS A 35 0.51 8.94 -3.27
C HIS A 35 1.99 8.65 -2.96
N ASP A 36 2.47 9.17 -1.82
CA ASP A 36 3.82 8.87 -1.34
C ASP A 36 3.86 7.50 -0.66
N ASP A 37 3.88 6.44 -1.48
CA ASP A 37 3.91 5.05 -1.01
C ASP A 37 5.16 4.73 -0.19
N TYR A 38 6.30 5.33 -0.53
CA TYR A 38 7.51 5.16 0.28
C TYR A 38 7.33 5.74 1.67
N GLN A 39 6.81 6.97 1.78
CA GLN A 39 6.55 7.60 3.07
C GLN A 39 5.50 6.83 3.88
N ALA A 40 4.45 6.30 3.22
CA ALA A 40 3.47 5.45 3.88
C ALA A 40 4.12 4.24 4.55
N GLY A 41 4.94 3.51 3.81
CA GLY A 41 5.68 2.36 4.34
C GLY A 41 6.64 2.76 5.47
N PHE A 42 7.38 3.85 5.26
CA PHE A 42 8.34 4.36 6.24
C PHE A 42 7.66 4.71 7.57
N GLU A 43 6.50 5.35 7.52
CA GLU A 43 5.73 5.72 8.71
C GLU A 43 5.28 4.50 9.53
N ILE A 44 4.75 3.45 8.88
CA ILE A 44 4.40 2.20 9.57
C ILE A 44 5.63 1.57 10.21
N GLY A 45 6.75 1.50 9.50
CA GLY A 45 7.99 0.96 10.07
C GLY A 45 8.48 1.74 11.29
N MET A 46 8.39 3.07 11.26
CA MET A 46 8.73 3.93 12.41
C MET A 46 7.80 3.67 13.60
N ARG A 47 6.48 3.58 13.39
CA ARG A 47 5.52 3.26 14.45
C ARG A 47 5.79 1.91 15.09
N ILE A 48 6.11 0.89 14.30
CA ILE A 48 6.46 -0.44 14.79
C ILE A 48 7.72 -0.38 15.64
N GLY A 49 8.80 0.24 15.13
CA GLY A 49 10.07 0.35 15.84
C GLY A 49 9.97 1.12 17.15
N GLN A 50 9.21 2.24 17.17
CA GLN A 50 8.96 3.04 18.38
C GLN A 50 8.19 2.28 19.47
N LYS A 51 7.35 1.32 19.09
CA LYS A 51 6.64 0.45 20.03
C LYS A 51 7.52 -0.66 20.63
N GLY A 52 8.80 -0.75 20.25
CA GLY A 52 9.75 -1.74 20.72
C GLY A 52 9.42 -3.16 20.25
N ARG A 53 8.76 -3.30 19.12
CA ARG A 53 8.46 -4.57 18.48
C ARG A 53 9.70 -5.06 17.72
N HIS A 54 9.92 -6.36 17.70
CA HIS A 54 11.16 -6.94 17.18
C HIS A 54 10.95 -7.97 16.07
N GLN A 55 9.79 -8.60 16.00
CA GLN A 55 9.48 -9.61 14.99
C GLN A 55 8.36 -9.10 14.09
N VAL A 56 8.69 -8.85 12.83
CA VAL A 56 7.76 -8.28 11.84
C VAL A 56 7.60 -9.24 10.68
N THR A 57 6.36 -9.59 10.38
CA THR A 57 5.99 -10.35 9.18
C THR A 57 5.25 -9.43 8.21
N LEU A 58 5.72 -9.34 6.98
CA LEU A 58 5.10 -8.54 5.92
C LEU A 58 4.50 -9.44 4.83
N PHE A 59 3.20 -9.34 4.62
CA PHE A 59 2.54 -9.84 3.42
C PHE A 59 2.52 -8.76 2.36
N SER A 60 3.45 -8.84 1.40
CA SER A 60 3.63 -7.89 0.31
C SER A 60 3.02 -8.43 -0.98
N VAL A 61 2.97 -7.59 -1.99
CA VAL A 61 2.58 -8.00 -3.34
C VAL A 61 3.80 -8.02 -4.26
N SER A 62 3.61 -8.59 -5.47
CA SER A 62 4.66 -8.68 -6.47
C SER A 62 5.33 -7.33 -6.76
N GLU A 63 6.64 -7.32 -6.95
CA GLU A 63 7.44 -6.14 -7.35
C GLU A 63 7.10 -5.63 -8.76
N ARG A 64 6.22 -6.31 -9.49
CA ARG A 64 5.62 -5.76 -10.71
C ARG A 64 4.78 -4.52 -10.41
N ASP A 65 4.22 -4.41 -9.20
CA ASP A 65 3.58 -3.19 -8.72
C ASP A 65 4.62 -2.26 -8.10
N ILE A 66 4.85 -1.12 -8.74
CA ILE A 66 5.89 -0.17 -8.33
C ILE A 66 5.52 0.55 -7.04
N ALA A 67 4.25 0.90 -6.86
CA ALA A 67 3.78 1.66 -5.71
C ALA A 67 3.83 0.80 -4.44
N VAL A 68 3.13 -0.33 -4.44
CA VAL A 68 2.95 -1.20 -3.27
C VAL A 68 4.10 -2.19 -3.13
N GLY A 69 4.39 -2.94 -4.21
CA GLY A 69 5.39 -4.01 -4.19
C GLY A 69 6.84 -3.53 -4.07
N ILE A 70 7.13 -2.30 -4.54
CA ILE A 70 8.50 -1.75 -4.44
C ILE A 70 8.55 -0.60 -3.44
N LYS A 71 7.88 0.54 -3.69
CA LYS A 71 8.09 1.77 -2.92
C LYS A 71 7.61 1.63 -1.47
N ARG A 72 6.38 1.16 -1.25
CA ARG A 72 5.81 0.97 0.08
C ARG A 72 6.61 -0.04 0.90
N LYS A 73 6.91 -1.20 0.31
CA LYS A 73 7.76 -2.22 0.91
C LYS A 73 9.14 -1.65 1.28
N LYS A 74 9.78 -0.92 0.37
CA LYS A 74 11.09 -0.31 0.64
C LYS A 74 11.05 0.68 1.79
N GLY A 75 10.04 1.56 1.85
CA GLY A 75 9.87 2.50 2.95
C GLY A 75 9.77 1.79 4.30
N LEU A 76 8.94 0.74 4.40
CA LEU A 76 8.81 -0.06 5.61
C LEU A 76 10.15 -0.68 6.04
N ILE A 77 10.86 -1.32 5.12
CA ILE A 77 12.15 -1.96 5.41
C ILE A 77 13.18 -0.92 5.86
N ASP A 78 13.27 0.23 5.18
CA ASP A 78 14.26 1.26 5.52
C ASP A 78 14.01 1.87 6.92
N ALA A 79 12.75 2.00 7.33
CA ALA A 79 12.39 2.44 8.67
C ALA A 79 12.70 1.37 9.73
N LEU A 80 12.32 0.11 9.51
CA LEU A 80 12.59 -1.00 10.42
C LEU A 80 14.07 -1.20 10.67
N LYS A 81 14.90 -1.02 9.64
CA LYS A 81 16.37 -1.09 9.75
C LYS A 81 16.95 -0.10 10.77
N GLN A 82 16.32 1.07 10.98
CA GLN A 82 16.78 2.03 11.99
C GLN A 82 16.68 1.47 13.41
N TYR A 83 15.82 0.47 13.61
CA TYR A 83 15.63 -0.23 14.88
C TYR A 83 16.28 -1.62 14.92
N GLY A 84 17.07 -1.98 13.90
CA GLY A 84 17.71 -3.29 13.79
C GLY A 84 16.74 -4.44 13.50
N ILE A 85 15.56 -4.13 12.94
CA ILE A 85 14.52 -5.12 12.62
C ILE A 85 14.61 -5.50 11.15
N GLU A 86 14.67 -6.79 10.87
CA GLU A 86 14.60 -7.36 9.53
C GLU A 86 13.27 -8.14 9.40
N PRO A 87 12.33 -7.68 8.54
CA PRO A 87 11.05 -8.34 8.42
C PRO A 87 11.13 -9.64 7.62
N ILE A 88 10.33 -10.64 8.02
CA ILE A 88 10.05 -11.81 7.16
C ILE A 88 9.02 -11.37 6.12
N ILE A 89 9.28 -11.66 4.85
CA ILE A 89 8.44 -11.18 3.74
C ILE A 89 7.85 -12.36 2.97
N TYR A 90 6.53 -12.36 2.85
CA TYR A 90 5.78 -13.29 1.99
C TYR A 90 5.11 -12.52 0.86
N GLU A 91 5.13 -13.07 -0.35
CA GLU A 91 4.40 -12.52 -1.48
C GLU A 91 2.98 -13.09 -1.51
N THR A 92 1.99 -12.22 -1.72
CA THR A 92 0.58 -12.56 -1.86
C THR A 92 -0.10 -11.69 -2.92
N SER A 93 -1.41 -11.84 -3.07
CA SER A 93 -2.22 -11.12 -4.05
C SER A 93 -2.95 -9.92 -3.42
N PHE A 94 -3.34 -8.95 -4.25
CA PHE A 94 -4.28 -7.88 -3.87
C PHE A 94 -5.69 -8.41 -3.58
N LYS A 95 -6.04 -9.59 -4.10
CA LYS A 95 -7.38 -10.15 -3.91
C LYS A 95 -7.49 -10.81 -2.55
N TYR A 96 -8.52 -10.43 -1.82
CA TYR A 96 -8.77 -10.92 -0.47
C TYR A 96 -8.78 -12.44 -0.36
N GLU A 97 -9.46 -13.13 -1.29
CA GLU A 97 -9.59 -14.58 -1.27
C GLU A 97 -8.26 -15.30 -1.50
N GLU A 98 -7.42 -14.77 -2.40
CA GLU A 98 -6.07 -15.29 -2.65
C GLU A 98 -5.16 -15.02 -1.44
N ALA A 99 -5.25 -13.80 -0.86
CA ALA A 99 -4.51 -13.44 0.33
C ALA A 99 -4.86 -14.32 1.54
N MET A 100 -6.14 -14.70 1.72
CA MET A 100 -6.56 -15.64 2.77
C MET A 100 -5.84 -16.98 2.67
N VAL A 101 -5.73 -17.54 1.46
CA VAL A 101 -5.04 -18.82 1.23
C VAL A 101 -3.55 -18.71 1.57
N ASP A 102 -2.91 -17.62 1.13
CA ASP A 102 -1.48 -17.42 1.40
C ASP A 102 -1.22 -17.15 2.90
N VAL A 103 -2.07 -16.35 3.54
CA VAL A 103 -1.99 -16.07 4.98
C VAL A 103 -2.10 -17.37 5.79
N GLU A 104 -3.09 -18.22 5.51
CA GLU A 104 -3.25 -19.51 6.18
C GLU A 104 -2.02 -20.39 5.98
N LYS A 105 -1.52 -20.48 4.74
CA LYS A 105 -0.33 -21.28 4.40
C LYS A 105 0.91 -20.85 5.17
N TYR A 106 1.15 -19.54 5.31
CA TYR A 106 2.39 -19.05 5.89
C TYR A 106 2.32 -18.81 7.40
N LEU A 107 1.15 -18.50 7.96
CA LEU A 107 1.00 -18.30 9.40
C LEU A 107 0.78 -19.59 10.18
N SER A 108 0.32 -20.68 9.54
CA SER A 108 0.09 -21.96 10.22
C SER A 108 1.35 -22.55 10.88
N ASP A 109 2.52 -22.22 10.39
CA ASP A 109 3.80 -22.70 10.91
C ASP A 109 4.48 -21.71 11.87
N ILE A 110 3.90 -20.52 12.09
CA ILE A 110 4.46 -19.48 12.96
C ILE A 110 3.89 -19.64 14.37
N THR A 111 4.76 -19.90 15.34
CA THR A 111 4.37 -20.13 16.74
C THR A 111 4.23 -18.86 17.57
N GLU A 112 4.84 -17.77 17.16
CA GLU A 112 4.78 -16.48 17.83
C GLU A 112 4.56 -15.36 16.83
N LEU A 113 3.45 -14.64 16.95
CA LEU A 113 3.10 -13.49 16.13
C LEU A 113 3.28 -12.22 16.96
N ASP A 114 4.25 -11.37 16.60
CA ASP A 114 4.43 -10.05 17.25
C ASP A 114 3.76 -8.95 16.44
N VAL A 115 4.21 -8.69 15.20
CA VAL A 115 3.62 -7.72 14.31
C VAL A 115 3.45 -8.30 12.91
N ILE A 116 2.28 -8.09 12.32
CA ILE A 116 1.99 -8.51 10.97
C ILE A 116 1.53 -7.30 10.16
N VAL A 117 2.14 -7.09 9.00
CA VAL A 117 1.82 -5.99 8.10
C VAL A 117 1.22 -6.56 6.81
N GLY A 118 0.00 -6.15 6.48
CA GLY A 118 -0.58 -6.35 5.16
C GLY A 118 -0.24 -5.16 4.26
N ALA A 119 0.28 -5.40 3.07
CA ALA A 119 0.61 -4.33 2.12
C ALA A 119 -0.59 -3.48 1.66
N THR A 120 -1.82 -3.95 1.94
CA THR A 120 -3.09 -3.21 1.81
C THR A 120 -4.02 -3.58 2.94
N ASP A 121 -5.08 -2.79 3.15
CA ASP A 121 -6.10 -3.10 4.16
C ASP A 121 -6.84 -4.40 3.85
N SER A 122 -7.06 -4.74 2.57
CA SER A 122 -7.64 -6.04 2.20
C SER A 122 -6.79 -7.22 2.67
N ILE A 123 -5.46 -7.12 2.54
CA ILE A 123 -4.53 -8.15 3.05
C ILE A 123 -4.53 -8.15 4.58
N ALA A 124 -4.53 -6.97 5.21
CA ALA A 124 -4.59 -6.85 6.67
C ALA A 124 -5.89 -7.43 7.27
N LEU A 125 -7.03 -7.27 6.57
CA LEU A 125 -8.29 -7.91 6.94
C LEU A 125 -8.25 -9.44 6.78
N ALA A 126 -7.57 -9.96 5.75
CA ALA A 126 -7.35 -11.39 5.60
C ALA A 126 -6.52 -11.95 6.77
N ILE A 127 -5.44 -11.25 7.16
CA ILE A 127 -4.62 -11.59 8.33
C ILE A 127 -5.48 -11.58 9.60
N HIS A 128 -6.27 -10.52 9.81
CA HIS A 128 -7.14 -10.40 10.98
C HIS A 128 -8.15 -11.55 11.04
N LYS A 129 -8.77 -11.90 9.93
CA LYS A 129 -9.73 -13.01 9.84
C LYS A 129 -9.08 -14.33 10.20
N TYR A 130 -7.88 -14.62 9.66
CA TYR A 130 -7.11 -15.81 10.02
C TYR A 130 -6.88 -15.88 11.53
N CYS A 131 -6.35 -14.84 12.13
CA CYS A 131 -6.06 -14.79 13.56
C CYS A 131 -7.32 -14.97 14.42
N ALA A 132 -8.45 -14.37 14.02
CA ALA A 132 -9.71 -14.53 14.71
C ALA A 132 -10.24 -15.99 14.67
N ASP A 133 -10.13 -16.63 13.50
CA ASP A 133 -10.57 -18.02 13.31
C ASP A 133 -9.72 -19.02 14.12
N HIS A 134 -8.43 -18.76 14.25
CA HIS A 134 -7.49 -19.63 14.98
C HIS A 134 -7.32 -19.25 16.45
N LYS A 135 -8.13 -18.28 16.94
CA LYS A 135 -8.10 -17.80 18.34
C LYS A 135 -6.74 -17.31 18.79
N GLU A 136 -5.99 -16.73 17.85
CA GLU A 136 -4.72 -16.10 18.15
C GLU A 136 -4.92 -14.93 19.12
N ASN A 137 -4.07 -14.83 20.12
CA ASN A 137 -4.15 -13.79 21.15
C ASN A 137 -3.55 -12.49 20.61
N LEU A 138 -4.29 -11.80 19.74
CA LEU A 138 -3.86 -10.53 19.17
C LEU A 138 -3.93 -9.42 20.22
N SER A 139 -2.81 -8.82 20.53
CA SER A 139 -2.80 -7.56 21.25
C SER A 139 -3.21 -6.40 20.34
N PRO A 140 -3.74 -5.28 20.86
CA PRO A 140 -3.92 -4.08 20.06
C PRO A 140 -2.62 -3.69 19.36
N HIS A 141 -2.74 -3.16 18.12
CA HIS A 141 -1.61 -2.72 17.31
C HIS A 141 -0.63 -3.82 16.85
N THR A 142 -1.14 -5.02 16.68
CA THR A 142 -0.38 -6.14 16.12
C THR A 142 -0.49 -6.19 14.60
N ILE A 143 -1.62 -5.75 14.03
CA ILE A 143 -1.87 -5.78 12.58
C ILE A 143 -1.87 -4.36 12.02
N PHE A 144 -1.11 -4.17 10.94
CA PHE A 144 -1.01 -2.92 10.21
C PHE A 144 -1.44 -3.11 8.77
N GLY A 145 -2.05 -2.05 8.19
CA GLY A 145 -2.50 -2.01 6.81
C GLY A 145 -2.22 -0.66 6.14
N PHE A 146 -2.68 -0.53 4.90
CA PHE A 146 -2.57 0.69 4.10
C PHE A 146 -3.81 0.85 3.24
N GLY A 147 -4.44 2.01 3.30
CA GLY A 147 -5.61 2.34 2.51
C GLY A 147 -6.57 3.29 3.22
N GLY A 148 -6.72 3.13 4.54
CA GLY A 148 -7.73 3.84 5.32
C GLY A 148 -9.13 3.27 5.13
N ASP A 149 -9.24 1.96 4.88
CA ASP A 149 -10.54 1.29 4.73
C ASP A 149 -11.30 1.35 6.06
N PRO A 150 -12.56 1.84 6.08
CA PRO A 150 -13.36 1.90 7.29
C PRO A 150 -13.51 0.56 8.03
N MET A 151 -13.45 -0.56 7.32
CA MET A 151 -13.54 -1.89 7.91
C MET A 151 -12.41 -2.18 8.89
N THR A 152 -11.24 -1.54 8.75
CA THR A 152 -10.12 -1.66 9.69
C THR A 152 -10.47 -1.18 11.10
N GLN A 153 -11.45 -0.29 11.23
CA GLN A 153 -11.90 0.27 12.49
C GLN A 153 -13.07 -0.50 13.12
N VAL A 154 -13.73 -1.38 12.35
CA VAL A 154 -14.88 -2.17 12.82
C VAL A 154 -14.45 -3.49 13.45
N VAL A 155 -13.31 -4.02 13.03
CA VAL A 155 -12.78 -5.28 13.57
C VAL A 155 -12.14 -5.10 14.95
N SER A 156 -12.07 -6.19 15.74
CA SER A 156 -11.47 -6.16 17.08
C SER A 156 -10.40 -7.26 17.22
N PRO A 157 -9.15 -6.91 17.56
CA PRO A 157 -8.63 -5.55 17.74
C PRO A 157 -8.62 -4.77 16.41
N VAL A 158 -8.65 -3.44 16.50
CA VAL A 158 -8.58 -2.58 15.31
C VAL A 158 -7.26 -2.76 14.56
N ILE A 159 -7.29 -2.59 13.25
CA ILE A 159 -6.11 -2.59 12.39
C ILE A 159 -5.60 -1.15 12.28
N GLU A 160 -4.32 -0.91 12.60
CA GLU A 160 -3.70 0.38 12.30
C GLU A 160 -3.46 0.51 10.78
N THR A 161 -3.92 1.60 10.18
CA THR A 161 -3.75 1.83 8.75
C THR A 161 -3.28 3.25 8.46
N ILE A 162 -2.50 3.41 7.39
CA ILE A 162 -2.18 4.72 6.81
C ILE A 162 -3.27 5.09 5.81
N CYS A 163 -3.85 6.27 5.99
CA CYS A 163 -4.87 6.79 5.08
C CYS A 163 -4.22 7.48 3.87
N PHE A 164 -4.76 7.22 2.69
CA PHE A 164 -4.43 7.96 1.48
C PHE A 164 -5.50 9.00 1.18
N ASN A 165 -5.08 10.20 0.77
CA ASN A 165 -6.01 11.28 0.42
C ASN A 165 -6.55 11.09 -1.01
N TYR A 166 -7.42 10.12 -1.19
CA TYR A 166 -8.04 9.81 -2.49
C TYR A 166 -8.89 10.97 -3.01
N GLN A 167 -9.51 11.75 -2.11
CA GLN A 167 -10.29 12.93 -2.49
C GLN A 167 -9.38 13.97 -3.15
N GLU A 168 -8.26 14.33 -2.53
CA GLU A 168 -7.32 15.28 -3.08
C GLU A 168 -6.73 14.79 -4.41
N ALA A 169 -6.41 13.49 -4.50
CA ALA A 169 -5.94 12.91 -5.75
C ALA A 169 -6.97 13.09 -6.89
N GLY A 170 -8.25 12.89 -6.60
CA GLY A 170 -9.35 13.11 -7.55
C GLY A 170 -9.53 14.59 -7.91
N GLU A 171 -9.47 15.50 -6.95
CA GLU A 171 -9.56 16.95 -7.16
C GLU A 171 -8.40 17.47 -8.03
N GLN A 172 -7.16 17.03 -7.74
CA GLN A 172 -6.00 17.36 -8.54
C GLN A 172 -6.13 16.79 -9.97
N ALA A 173 -6.61 15.55 -10.12
CA ALA A 173 -6.81 14.96 -11.43
C ALA A 173 -7.79 15.77 -12.29
N LEU A 174 -8.89 16.23 -11.70
CA LEU A 174 -9.86 17.08 -12.38
C LEU A 174 -9.28 18.43 -12.77
N LYS A 175 -8.52 19.05 -11.86
CA LYS A 175 -7.85 20.34 -12.13
C LYS A 175 -6.86 20.21 -13.29
N GLU A 176 -5.99 19.21 -13.23
CA GLU A 176 -4.94 19.00 -14.24
C GLU A 176 -5.51 18.64 -15.61
N ILE A 177 -6.55 17.79 -15.67
CA ILE A 177 -7.18 17.46 -16.96
C ILE A 177 -7.84 18.69 -17.60
N ASN A 178 -8.46 19.56 -16.79
CA ASN A 178 -9.04 20.80 -17.28
C ASN A 178 -7.98 21.77 -17.83
N GLN A 179 -6.83 21.87 -17.17
CA GLN A 179 -5.72 22.70 -17.65
C GLN A 179 -5.19 22.18 -19.00
N LEU A 180 -4.97 20.86 -19.10
CA LEU A 180 -4.51 20.23 -20.33
C LEU A 180 -5.50 20.41 -21.50
N LEU A 181 -6.80 20.28 -21.25
CA LEU A 181 -7.84 20.50 -22.26
C LEU A 181 -7.89 21.96 -22.74
N ASN A 182 -7.49 22.91 -21.90
CA ASN A 182 -7.39 24.34 -22.25
C ASN A 182 -5.98 24.72 -22.74
N HIS A 183 -5.14 23.79 -23.10
CA HIS A 183 -3.76 23.97 -23.56
C HIS A 183 -2.88 24.80 -22.60
N GLN A 184 -3.15 24.71 -21.29
CA GLN A 184 -2.36 25.31 -20.24
C GLN A 184 -1.23 24.37 -19.82
N SER A 185 -0.12 24.92 -19.35
CA SER A 185 0.97 24.14 -18.79
C SER A 185 0.58 23.59 -17.42
N THR A 186 0.94 22.34 -17.16
CA THR A 186 0.74 21.67 -15.86
C THR A 186 1.95 20.84 -15.47
N GLU A 187 2.00 20.39 -14.21
CA GLU A 187 3.08 19.55 -13.73
C GLU A 187 2.92 18.12 -14.26
N LEU A 188 4.03 17.54 -14.73
CA LEU A 188 4.03 16.17 -15.23
C LEU A 188 3.74 15.15 -14.10
N LYS A 189 4.14 15.49 -12.85
CA LYS A 189 4.05 14.59 -11.70
C LYS A 189 3.59 15.32 -10.47
N ILE A 190 2.47 14.90 -9.91
CA ILE A 190 1.93 15.44 -8.66
C ILE A 190 1.89 14.32 -7.63
N LYS A 191 2.65 14.52 -6.55
CA LYS A 191 2.68 13.61 -5.42
C LYS A 191 1.76 14.09 -4.31
N ILE A 192 0.80 13.24 -3.94
CA ILE A 192 -0.14 13.50 -2.85
C ILE A 192 0.45 12.93 -1.55
N PRO A 193 0.59 13.74 -0.49
CA PRO A 193 1.08 13.24 0.79
C PRO A 193 0.08 12.27 1.42
N VAL A 194 0.59 11.41 2.30
CA VAL A 194 -0.25 10.55 3.14
C VAL A 194 -0.81 11.33 4.31
N ILE A 195 -1.93 10.86 4.85
CA ILE A 195 -2.54 11.39 6.07
C ILE A 195 -1.97 10.58 7.24
N LEU A 196 -1.25 11.24 8.13
CA LEU A 196 -0.58 10.65 9.30
C LEU A 196 -1.48 10.61 10.53
#